data_5dc5f48c40a2c142297066532dde702e
#
_entry.id   5dc5f48c40a2c142297066532dde702e
#
_cell.length_a   1.000
_cell.length_b   1.000
_cell.length_c   1.000
_cell.angle_alpha   90.00
_cell.angle_beta   90.00
_cell.angle_gamma   90.00
#
_symmetry.space_group_name_H-M   'P 1'
#
loop_
_entity.id
_entity.type
_entity.pdbx_description
1 polymer ?
#
loop_
_entity_poly.entity_id
_entity_poly.type
_entity_poly.pdbx_seq_one_letter_code
_entity_poly.pdbx_strand_id
1 'polypeptide(L)' 'MKFYEIKNTKTQKTAEATAENFAEACKSIGWKPQHCRCIWCASPENGYEK' A
#
# COMPACT_ATOMS: atom_id res chain seq x y z
N MET A 1 -12.16 2.95 1.69
CA MET A 1 -10.71 3.04 1.54
C MET A 1 -10.02 1.89 2.25
N LYS A 2 -8.87 1.52 1.76
CA LYS A 2 -8.10 0.42 2.32
C LYS A 2 -6.75 0.91 2.79
N PHE A 3 -6.23 0.23 3.79
CA PHE A 3 -4.92 0.54 4.33
C PHE A 3 -3.91 -0.42 3.74
N TYR A 4 -2.83 0.12 3.21
CA TYR A 4 -1.79 -0.70 2.59
C TYR A 4 -0.45 -0.41 3.23
N GLU A 5 0.31 -1.47 3.48
CA GLU A 5 1.71 -1.33 3.81
C GLU A 5 2.50 -1.76 2.58
N ILE A 6 3.29 -0.85 2.05
CA ILE A 6 3.88 -0.99 0.73
C ILE A 6 5.40 -1.00 0.86
N LYS A 7 6.02 -1.93 0.15
CA LYS A 7 7.47 -1.96 0.09
C LYS A 7 7.92 -1.60 -1.31
N ASN A 8 8.85 -0.66 -1.40
CA ASN A 8 9.48 -0.31 -2.65
C ASN A 8 10.63 -1.27 -2.89
N THR A 9 10.48 -2.14 -3.89
CA THR A 9 11.48 -3.17 -4.14
C THR A 9 12.75 -2.60 -4.74
N LYS A 10 12.68 -1.40 -5.27
CA LYS A 10 13.84 -0.77 -5.86
C LYS A 10 14.75 -0.13 -4.82
N THR A 11 14.16 0.48 -3.81
CA THR A 11 14.93 1.15 -2.76
C THR A 11 14.91 0.41 -1.44
N GLN A 12 14.09 -0.64 -1.32
CA GLN A 12 13.95 -1.44 -0.11
C GLN A 12 13.31 -0.68 1.04
N LYS A 13 12.64 0.42 0.74
CA LYS A 13 11.96 1.21 1.76
C LYS A 13 10.51 0.78 1.87
N THR A 14 9.92 1.04 3.04
CA THR A 14 8.52 0.74 3.27
C THR A 14 7.78 1.99 3.67
N ALA A 15 6.48 1.99 3.39
CA ALA A 15 5.63 3.12 3.74
C ALA A 15 4.20 2.61 3.89
N GLU A 16 3.36 3.44 4.51
CA GLU A 16 1.96 3.12 4.70
C GLU A 16 1.11 4.15 3.99
N ALA A 17 0.01 3.70 3.41
CA ALA A 17 -0.88 4.60 2.70
C ALA A 17 -2.28 4.04 2.73
N THR A 18 -3.28 4.92 2.64
CA THR A 18 -4.66 4.52 2.49
C THR A 18 -5.18 5.01 1.15
N ALA A 19 -5.94 4.17 0.48
CA ALA A 19 -6.46 4.51 -0.84
C ALA A 19 -7.53 3.51 -1.23
N GLU A 20 -8.16 3.77 -2.38
CA GLU A 20 -9.18 2.88 -2.89
C GLU A 20 -8.59 1.57 -3.40
N ASN A 21 -7.36 1.64 -3.90
CA ASN A 21 -6.70 0.44 -4.39
C ASN A 21 -5.19 0.62 -4.25
N PHE A 22 -4.47 -0.45 -4.55
CA PHE A 22 -3.02 -0.46 -4.36
C PHE A 22 -2.31 0.58 -5.24
N ALA A 23 -2.73 0.69 -6.49
CA ALA A 23 -2.07 1.64 -7.40
C ALA A 23 -2.21 3.06 -6.88
N GLU A 24 -3.39 3.42 -6.38
CA GLU A 24 -3.61 4.74 -5.82
C GLU A 24 -2.77 4.95 -4.57
N ALA A 25 -2.62 3.91 -3.76
CA ALA A 25 -1.81 4.03 -2.56
C ALA A 25 -0.36 4.33 -2.92
N CYS A 26 0.17 3.64 -3.93
CA CYS A 26 1.54 3.88 -4.35
C CYS A 26 1.72 5.31 -4.87
N LYS A 27 0.75 5.78 -5.64
CA LYS A 27 0.83 7.14 -6.17
C LYS A 27 0.78 8.18 -5.06
N SER A 28 0.02 7.92 -4.02
CA SER A 28 -0.14 8.89 -2.94
C SER A 28 1.16 9.10 -2.18
N ILE A 29 2.05 8.13 -2.20
CA ILE A 29 3.35 8.27 -1.53
C ILE A 29 4.45 8.55 -2.54
N GLY A 30 4.10 8.79 -3.80
CA GLY A 30 5.07 9.18 -4.82
C GLY A 30 5.88 8.04 -5.38
N TRP A 31 5.42 6.81 -5.24
CA TRP A 31 6.12 5.65 -5.76
C TRP A 31 5.37 5.10 -6.96
N LYS A 32 6.10 4.42 -7.83
CA LYS A 32 5.49 3.78 -8.99
C LYS A 32 4.99 2.40 -8.59
N PRO A 33 3.74 2.07 -8.94
CA PRO A 33 3.19 0.76 -8.56
C PRO A 33 4.02 -0.41 -9.04
N GLN A 34 4.66 -0.27 -10.20
CA GLN A 34 5.46 -1.36 -10.75
C GLN A 34 6.69 -1.67 -9.93
N HIS A 35 7.10 -0.76 -9.06
CA HIS A 35 8.24 -0.96 -8.18
C HIS A 35 7.82 -1.27 -6.76
N CYS A 36 6.55 -1.48 -6.53
CA CYS A 36 6.03 -1.65 -5.17
C CYS A 36 5.40 -3.01 -4.98
N ARG A 37 5.39 -3.46 -3.74
CA ARG A 37 4.71 -4.68 -3.35
C ARG A 37 3.87 -4.38 -2.13
N CYS A 38 2.69 -5.00 -2.10
CA CYS A 38 1.84 -4.92 -0.93
C CYS A 38 2.27 -6.03 0.04
N ILE A 39 2.82 -5.64 1.17
CA ILE A 39 3.22 -6.62 2.17
C ILE A 39 2.13 -6.83 3.20
N TRP A 40 1.17 -5.91 3.27
CA TRP A 40 0.06 -6.08 4.18
C TRP A 40 -1.03 -5.10 3.80
N CYS A 41 -2.28 -5.53 3.92
CA CYS A 41 -3.37 -4.63 3.67
C CYS A 41 -4.54 -4.97 4.59
N ALA A 42 -5.35 -3.96 4.86
CA ALA A 42 -6.53 -4.11 5.69
C ALA A 42 -7.62 -3.23 5.17
N SER A 43 -8.85 -3.62 5.43
CA SER A 43 -10.01 -2.85 5.04
C SER A 43 -10.80 -2.51 6.30
N PRO A 44 -10.80 -1.25 6.71
CA PRO A 44 -11.52 -0.88 7.93
C PRO A 44 -13.01 -1.17 7.88
N GLU A 45 -13.58 -1.15 6.67
CA GLU A 45 -15.01 -1.44 6.53
C GLU A 45 -15.35 -2.86 6.97
N ASN A 46 -14.42 -3.77 6.79
CA ASN A 46 -14.62 -5.17 7.13
C ASN A 46 -13.84 -5.57 8.38
N GLY A 47 -13.27 -4.60 9.05
CA GLY A 47 -12.36 -4.89 10.13
C GLY A 47 -11.02 -5.36 9.60
N TYR A 48 -10.08 -5.48 10.48
CA TYR A 48 -8.75 -5.89 10.06
C TYR A 48 -8.69 -7.40 10.00
N GLU A 49 -8.27 -7.90 8.86
CA GLU A 49 -8.14 -9.33 8.66
C GLU A 49 -6.81 -9.83 9.17
N LYS A 50 -6.84 -11.07 9.57
CA LYS A 50 -5.59 -11.70 10.01
C LYS A 50 -4.88 -12.34 8.89
#